data_0630d1bba06002094d78f3354358f3af
#
_entry.id   0630d1bba06002094d78f3354358f3af
#
_cell.length_a   1.000
_cell.length_b   1.000
_cell.length_c   1.000
_cell.angle_alpha   90.00
_cell.angle_beta   90.00
_cell.angle_gamma   90.00
#
_symmetry.space_group_name_H-M   'P 1'
#
loop_
_entity.id
_entity.type
_entity.pdbx_description
1 polymer ?
#
loop_
_entity_poly.entity_id
_entity_poly.type
_entity_poly.pdbx_seq_one_letter_code
_entity_poly.pdbx_strand_id
1 'polypeptide(L)'
;GTHSDGCQRASFKSTAKATVRAGGVVTPNSVTLPKSYFSQLGAQETLGVVASHLGLPVVVKPNQGGSGLGVSLAHNVDELRNAMVACFSYDERALIERYVPGTEVAVSVVDTGNGPRALPPVEVVSEGQYDFDARYNPGRSEYFVPARLDSELLTRVQNTAVVVHRTLG
;
A
#
# COMPACT_ATOMS: atom_id res chain seq x y z
N GLY A 1 2.92 13.52 -19.10
CA GLY A 1 2.35 12.81 -17.96
C GLY A 1 2.43 11.31 -18.15
N THR A 2 2.07 10.54 -17.13
CA THR A 2 2.02 9.07 -17.20
C THR A 2 1.01 8.61 -18.24
N HIS A 3 1.38 7.63 -19.05
CA HIS A 3 0.49 7.04 -20.06
C HIS A 3 -0.65 6.26 -19.40
N SER A 4 -1.76 6.05 -20.15
CA SER A 4 -2.96 5.33 -19.66
C SER A 4 -2.62 3.95 -19.09
N ASP A 5 -1.72 3.22 -19.73
CA ASP A 5 -1.32 1.87 -19.32
C ASP A 5 -0.57 1.88 -17.98
N GLY A 6 0.29 2.88 -17.75
CA GLY A 6 0.96 3.08 -16.47
C GLY A 6 -0.03 3.42 -15.35
N CYS A 7 -1.00 4.30 -15.64
CA CYS A 7 -2.08 4.64 -14.72
C CYS A 7 -2.93 3.39 -14.39
N GLN A 8 -3.27 2.59 -15.39
CA GLN A 8 -4.04 1.37 -15.20
C GLN A 8 -3.27 0.36 -14.32
N ARG A 9 -1.97 0.11 -14.61
CA ARG A 9 -1.14 -0.76 -13.77
C ARG A 9 -1.06 -0.28 -12.33
N ALA A 10 -0.90 1.01 -12.11
CA ALA A 10 -0.82 1.62 -10.79
C ALA A 10 -2.15 1.57 -10.03
N SER A 11 -3.30 1.58 -10.73
CA SER A 11 -4.63 1.57 -10.13
C SER A 11 -4.97 0.25 -9.44
N PHE A 12 -4.40 -0.87 -9.88
CA PHE A 12 -4.59 -2.19 -9.29
C PHE A 12 -3.40 -2.56 -8.40
N LYS A 13 -3.57 -2.49 -7.07
CA LYS A 13 -2.48 -2.71 -6.10
C LYS A 13 -1.77 -4.05 -6.29
N SER A 14 -2.49 -5.13 -6.54
CA SER A 14 -1.92 -6.46 -6.78
C SER A 14 -1.06 -6.48 -8.05
N THR A 15 -1.53 -5.86 -9.12
CA THR A 15 -0.80 -5.73 -10.39
C THR A 15 0.43 -4.85 -10.20
N ALA A 16 0.28 -3.68 -9.59
CA ALA A 16 1.38 -2.78 -9.29
C ALA A 16 2.48 -3.48 -8.48
N LYS A 17 2.10 -4.19 -7.40
CA LYS A 17 3.05 -4.97 -6.57
C LYS A 17 3.79 -6.04 -7.38
N ALA A 18 3.08 -6.81 -8.21
CA ALA A 18 3.70 -7.83 -9.05
C ALA A 18 4.69 -7.21 -10.04
N THR A 19 4.29 -6.11 -10.68
CA THR A 19 5.11 -5.39 -11.66
C THR A 19 6.39 -4.82 -11.01
N VAL A 20 6.28 -4.10 -9.90
CA VAL A 20 7.45 -3.50 -9.25
C VAL A 20 8.37 -4.54 -8.62
N ARG A 21 7.81 -5.65 -8.13
CA ARG A 21 8.60 -6.80 -7.63
C ARG A 21 9.41 -7.46 -8.73
N ALA A 22 8.82 -7.64 -9.93
CA ALA A 22 9.53 -8.13 -11.11
C ALA A 22 10.65 -7.15 -11.55
N GLY A 23 10.48 -5.86 -11.29
CA GLY A 23 11.50 -4.81 -11.47
C GLY A 23 12.55 -4.74 -10.35
N GLY A 24 12.57 -5.69 -9.41
CA GLY A 24 13.56 -5.78 -8.33
C GLY A 24 13.24 -4.94 -7.09
N VAL A 25 12.06 -4.33 -7.01
CA VAL A 25 11.66 -3.54 -5.83
C VAL A 25 11.05 -4.45 -4.78
N VAL A 26 11.56 -4.37 -3.56
CA VAL A 26 11.03 -5.14 -2.42
C VAL A 26 9.65 -4.61 -2.04
N THR A 27 8.69 -5.52 -1.92
CA THR A 27 7.34 -5.24 -1.44
C THR A 27 6.93 -6.26 -0.38
N PRO A 28 6.05 -5.92 0.57
CA PRO A 28 5.56 -6.88 1.56
C PRO A 28 4.93 -8.10 0.91
N ASN A 29 5.04 -9.26 1.54
CA ASN A 29 4.28 -10.45 1.12
C ASN A 29 2.78 -10.16 1.19
N SER A 30 2.03 -10.64 0.22
CA SER A 30 0.59 -10.36 0.14
C SER A 30 -0.18 -11.47 -0.57
N VAL A 31 -1.46 -11.56 -0.23
CA VAL A 31 -2.45 -12.42 -0.87
C VAL A 31 -3.60 -11.54 -1.34
N THR A 32 -4.16 -11.81 -2.51
CA THR A 32 -5.36 -11.14 -3.01
C THR A 32 -6.50 -12.15 -3.05
N LEU A 33 -7.58 -11.84 -2.35
CA LEU A 33 -8.77 -12.70 -2.28
C LEU A 33 -9.97 -11.99 -2.91
N PRO A 34 -10.66 -12.63 -3.86
CA PRO A 34 -11.94 -12.14 -4.33
C PRO A 34 -13.05 -12.43 -3.30
N LYS A 35 -14.06 -11.58 -3.25
CA LYS A 35 -15.22 -11.68 -2.36
C LYS A 35 -15.95 -13.02 -2.49
N SER A 36 -16.04 -13.56 -3.71
CA SER A 36 -16.64 -14.87 -3.98
C SER A 36 -15.95 -16.01 -3.23
N TYR A 37 -14.62 -15.98 -3.12
CA TYR A 37 -13.86 -16.98 -2.38
C TYR A 37 -14.15 -16.93 -0.88
N PHE A 38 -14.25 -15.72 -0.34
CA PHE A 38 -14.57 -15.50 1.06
C PHE A 38 -15.96 -16.08 1.43
N SER A 39 -16.92 -15.97 0.50
CA SER A 39 -18.29 -16.49 0.70
C SER A 39 -18.39 -18.01 0.55
N GLN A 40 -17.53 -18.63 -0.26
CA GLN A 40 -17.65 -20.05 -0.64
C GLN A 40 -16.83 -21.01 0.24
N LEU A 41 -15.67 -20.61 0.72
CA LEU A 41 -14.72 -21.52 1.40
C LEU A 41 -14.81 -21.53 2.93
N GLY A 42 -15.73 -20.78 3.53
CA GLY A 42 -15.74 -20.57 4.98
C GLY A 42 -14.64 -19.55 5.39
N ALA A 43 -15.10 -18.40 5.86
CA ALA A 43 -14.22 -17.26 6.12
C ALA A 43 -13.11 -17.57 7.13
N GLN A 44 -13.45 -18.30 8.19
CA GLN A 44 -12.54 -18.47 9.33
C GLN A 44 -11.33 -19.37 9.00
N GLU A 45 -11.56 -20.47 8.31
CA GLU A 45 -10.49 -21.39 7.92
C GLU A 45 -9.55 -20.77 6.89
N THR A 46 -10.11 -20.13 5.86
CA THR A 46 -9.33 -19.43 4.84
C THR A 46 -8.48 -18.32 5.44
N LEU A 47 -9.04 -17.52 6.34
CA LEU A 47 -8.33 -16.41 6.99
C LEU A 47 -7.26 -16.93 7.97
N GLY A 48 -7.48 -18.05 8.63
CA GLY A 48 -6.48 -18.73 9.46
C GLY A 48 -5.24 -19.12 8.64
N VAL A 49 -5.45 -19.68 7.45
CA VAL A 49 -4.34 -20.05 6.53
C VAL A 49 -3.61 -18.79 6.04
N VAL A 50 -4.33 -17.75 5.65
CA VAL A 50 -3.71 -16.48 5.21
C VAL A 50 -2.91 -15.83 6.34
N ALA A 51 -3.46 -15.76 7.54
CA ALA A 51 -2.78 -15.21 8.72
C ALA A 51 -1.50 -16.00 9.06
N SER A 52 -1.55 -17.32 8.98
CA SER A 52 -0.37 -18.18 9.19
C SER A 52 0.70 -17.99 8.12
N HIS A 53 0.30 -17.79 6.86
CA HIS A 53 1.23 -17.59 5.75
C HIS A 53 1.92 -16.23 5.77
N LEU A 54 1.18 -15.16 6.05
CA LEU A 54 1.70 -13.79 6.04
C LEU A 54 2.36 -13.38 7.35
N GLY A 55 1.92 -13.96 8.47
CA GLY A 55 2.20 -13.48 9.83
C GLY A 55 1.36 -12.23 10.17
N LEU A 56 0.89 -12.18 11.41
CA LEU A 56 0.16 -11.01 11.94
C LEU A 56 1.14 -10.02 12.57
N PRO A 57 0.84 -8.72 12.57
CA PRO A 57 -0.33 -8.08 12.01
C PRO A 57 -0.28 -7.96 10.48
N VAL A 58 -1.45 -7.84 9.86
CA VAL A 58 -1.62 -7.63 8.41
C VAL A 58 -2.45 -6.39 8.12
N VAL A 59 -2.24 -5.80 6.95
CA VAL A 59 -3.05 -4.69 6.42
C VAL A 59 -3.96 -5.23 5.33
N VAL A 60 -5.26 -4.96 5.46
CA VAL A 60 -6.28 -5.25 4.46
C VAL A 60 -6.63 -3.98 3.72
N LYS A 61 -6.70 -4.04 2.41
CA LYS A 61 -7.05 -2.88 1.59
C LYS A 61 -7.77 -3.30 0.30
N PRO A 62 -8.67 -2.46 -0.23
CA PRO A 62 -9.26 -2.66 -1.54
C PRO A 62 -8.16 -2.75 -2.60
N ASN A 63 -8.29 -3.68 -3.56
CA ASN A 63 -7.30 -3.83 -4.61
C ASN A 63 -7.24 -2.60 -5.53
N GLN A 64 -8.37 -1.93 -5.74
CA GLN A 64 -8.47 -0.63 -6.41
C GLN A 64 -8.77 0.50 -5.43
N GLY A 65 -8.69 1.73 -5.93
CA GLY A 65 -8.96 2.94 -5.15
C GLY A 65 -7.73 3.50 -4.46
N GLY A 66 -7.91 4.64 -3.83
CA GLY A 66 -6.86 5.43 -3.19
C GLY A 66 -7.29 6.00 -1.84
N SER A 67 -6.56 7.00 -1.39
CA SER A 67 -6.88 7.83 -0.22
C SER A 67 -7.03 7.08 1.11
N GLY A 68 -6.61 5.83 1.20
CA GLY A 68 -6.74 5.03 2.42
C GLY A 68 -8.15 4.52 2.70
N LEU A 69 -9.11 4.69 1.78
CA LEU A 69 -10.47 4.16 1.92
C LEU A 69 -10.46 2.64 2.05
N GLY A 70 -11.18 2.11 3.03
CA GLY A 70 -11.31 0.67 3.28
C GLY A 70 -10.03 -0.02 3.71
N VAL A 71 -8.99 0.74 4.11
CA VAL A 71 -7.74 0.20 4.65
C VAL A 71 -7.92 -0.06 6.14
N SER A 72 -7.52 -1.25 6.60
CA SER A 72 -7.60 -1.65 8.01
C SER A 72 -6.39 -2.48 8.40
N LEU A 73 -5.91 -2.28 9.64
CA LEU A 73 -4.89 -3.11 10.28
C LEU A 73 -5.59 -4.21 11.10
N ALA A 74 -5.09 -5.43 11.04
CA ALA A 74 -5.64 -6.58 11.77
C ALA A 74 -4.53 -7.30 12.53
N HIS A 75 -4.70 -7.45 13.84
CA HIS A 75 -3.75 -8.11 14.75
C HIS A 75 -4.11 -9.56 15.04
N ASN A 76 -5.33 -9.98 14.72
CA ASN A 76 -5.83 -11.33 14.90
C ASN A 76 -6.83 -11.70 13.78
N VAL A 77 -7.25 -12.96 13.74
CA VAL A 77 -8.13 -13.50 12.68
C VAL A 77 -9.53 -12.87 12.73
N ASP A 78 -10.04 -12.51 13.90
CA ASP A 78 -11.36 -11.87 14.01
C ASP A 78 -11.33 -10.44 13.47
N GLU A 79 -10.29 -9.67 13.78
CA GLU A 79 -10.05 -8.35 13.19
C GLU A 79 -9.86 -8.47 11.67
N LEU A 80 -9.11 -9.48 11.20
CA LEU A 80 -8.91 -9.73 9.77
C LEU A 80 -10.25 -10.00 9.07
N ARG A 81 -11.14 -10.77 9.67
CA ARG A 81 -12.49 -11.02 9.13
C ARG A 81 -13.29 -9.71 9.01
N ASN A 82 -13.30 -8.91 10.07
CA ASN A 82 -14.01 -7.63 10.06
C ASN A 82 -13.42 -6.66 9.01
N ALA A 83 -12.10 -6.60 8.90
CA ALA A 83 -11.40 -5.82 7.89
C ALA A 83 -11.74 -6.26 6.45
N MET A 84 -11.86 -7.58 6.22
CA MET A 84 -12.29 -8.13 4.92
C MET A 84 -13.71 -7.70 4.56
N VAL A 85 -14.65 -7.80 5.52
CA VAL A 85 -16.05 -7.38 5.30
C VAL A 85 -16.12 -5.89 4.96
N ALA A 86 -15.41 -5.05 5.71
CA ALA A 86 -15.34 -3.62 5.44
C ALA A 86 -14.70 -3.32 4.07
N CYS A 87 -13.62 -4.01 3.73
CA CYS A 87 -12.92 -3.87 2.45
C CYS A 87 -13.84 -4.19 1.25
N PHE A 88 -14.66 -5.24 1.35
CA PHE A 88 -15.61 -5.63 0.31
C PHE A 88 -16.78 -4.67 0.10
N SER A 89 -16.92 -3.63 0.90
CA SER A 89 -17.82 -2.50 0.64
C SER A 89 -17.26 -1.54 -0.42
N TYR A 90 -15.97 -1.64 -0.72
CA TYR A 90 -15.25 -0.74 -1.64
C TYR A 90 -14.75 -1.44 -2.92
N ASP A 91 -14.48 -2.76 -2.87
CA ASP A 91 -13.96 -3.52 -4.01
C ASP A 91 -14.34 -5.00 -3.90
N GLU A 92 -14.51 -5.67 -5.02
CA GLU A 92 -14.74 -7.12 -5.09
C GLU A 92 -13.47 -7.94 -4.80
N ARG A 93 -12.31 -7.29 -4.61
CA ARG A 93 -11.03 -7.92 -4.31
C ARG A 93 -10.35 -7.21 -3.14
N ALA A 94 -9.99 -7.97 -2.13
CA ALA A 94 -9.19 -7.49 -1.02
C ALA A 94 -7.72 -7.93 -1.18
N LEU A 95 -6.80 -6.98 -1.05
CA LEU A 95 -5.38 -7.24 -0.90
C LEU A 95 -5.07 -7.30 0.60
N ILE A 96 -4.53 -8.42 1.06
CA ILE A 96 -4.05 -8.62 2.43
C ILE A 96 -2.53 -8.66 2.35
N GLU A 97 -1.84 -7.82 3.08
CA GLU A 97 -0.38 -7.82 3.10
C GLU A 97 0.18 -7.75 4.51
N ARG A 98 1.37 -8.32 4.68
CA ARG A 98 2.09 -8.21 5.94
C ARG A 98 2.32 -6.74 6.30
N TYR A 99 2.02 -6.38 7.54
CA TYR A 99 2.35 -5.05 8.06
C TYR A 99 3.87 -4.88 8.15
N VAL A 100 4.36 -3.74 7.73
CA VAL A 100 5.77 -3.36 7.82
C VAL A 100 5.87 -2.15 8.74
N PRO A 101 6.42 -2.31 9.94
CA PRO A 101 6.65 -1.17 10.83
C PRO A 101 7.79 -0.31 10.30
N GLY A 102 7.75 0.99 10.59
CA GLY A 102 8.80 1.92 10.21
C GLY A 102 8.27 3.31 9.93
N THR A 103 9.16 4.18 9.47
CA THR A 103 8.81 5.55 9.07
C THR A 103 8.06 5.53 7.73
N GLU A 104 6.86 6.09 7.71
CA GLU A 104 6.09 6.23 6.48
C GLU A 104 6.57 7.44 5.70
N VAL A 105 6.95 7.22 4.43
CA VAL A 105 7.37 8.30 3.54
C VAL A 105 6.62 8.24 2.20
N ALA A 106 6.26 9.42 1.70
CA ALA A 106 5.72 9.59 0.36
C ALA A 106 6.74 10.30 -0.53
N VAL A 107 6.94 9.78 -1.75
CA VAL A 107 7.88 10.37 -2.71
C VAL A 107 7.18 10.63 -4.02
N SER A 108 7.09 11.89 -4.40
CA SER A 108 6.59 12.28 -5.72
C SER A 108 7.70 12.18 -6.76
N VAL A 109 7.36 11.68 -7.94
CA VAL A 109 8.25 11.64 -9.10
C VAL A 109 7.65 12.52 -10.19
N VAL A 110 8.47 13.38 -10.77
CA VAL A 110 8.08 14.28 -11.86
C VAL A 110 8.99 14.08 -13.06
N ASP A 111 8.43 14.16 -14.25
CA ASP A 111 9.18 14.22 -15.50
C ASP A 111 8.73 15.46 -16.30
N THR A 112 9.69 16.32 -16.57
CA THR A 112 9.50 17.56 -17.34
C THR A 112 10.12 17.50 -18.73
N GLY A 113 10.40 16.28 -19.22
CA GLY A 113 11.03 16.04 -20.53
C GLY A 113 12.51 15.69 -20.48
N ASN A 114 13.15 15.80 -19.30
CA ASN A 114 14.56 15.44 -19.09
C ASN A 114 14.72 14.10 -18.33
N GLY A 115 13.67 13.31 -18.26
CA GLY A 115 13.59 12.07 -17.51
C GLY A 115 13.04 12.24 -16.10
N PRO A 116 12.56 11.13 -15.51
CA PRO A 116 11.92 11.16 -14.18
C PRO A 116 12.93 11.47 -13.07
N ARG A 117 12.55 12.37 -12.19
CA ARG A 117 13.29 12.73 -10.98
C ARG A 117 12.38 12.68 -9.75
N ALA A 118 12.89 12.17 -8.65
CA ALA A 118 12.19 12.20 -7.36
C ALA A 118 12.29 13.60 -6.73
N LEU A 119 11.19 14.05 -6.14
CA LEU A 119 11.16 15.21 -5.26
C LEU A 119 11.65 14.81 -3.86
N PRO A 120 11.90 15.78 -2.95
CA PRO A 120 12.21 15.48 -1.57
C PRO A 120 11.14 14.57 -0.94
N PRO A 121 11.55 13.48 -0.27
CA PRO A 121 10.62 12.60 0.44
C PRO A 121 9.87 13.35 1.53
N VAL A 122 8.59 13.05 1.68
CA VAL A 122 7.72 13.59 2.73
C VAL A 122 7.52 12.51 3.77
N GLU A 123 7.95 12.74 5.00
CA GLU A 123 7.61 11.89 6.13
C GLU A 123 6.19 12.19 6.58
N VAL A 124 5.42 11.12 6.81
CA VAL A 124 4.05 11.20 7.31
C VAL A 124 4.02 10.61 8.72
N VAL A 125 3.60 11.41 9.68
CA VAL A 125 3.38 10.99 11.06
C VAL A 125 1.90 11.08 11.37
N SER A 126 1.28 9.98 11.78
CA SER A 126 -0.12 9.93 12.17
C SER A 126 -0.31 9.17 13.46
N GLU A 127 -1.33 9.54 14.23
CA GLU A 127 -1.77 8.73 15.37
C GLU A 127 -2.45 7.47 14.83
N GLY A 128 -1.73 6.34 14.85
CA GLY A 128 -2.21 5.08 14.30
C GLY A 128 -1.93 4.92 12.81
N GLN A 129 -2.86 4.33 12.08
CA GLN A 129 -2.70 4.06 10.66
C GLN A 129 -3.01 5.30 9.81
N TYR A 130 -2.20 5.54 8.78
CA TYR A 130 -2.45 6.63 7.83
C TYR A 130 -3.57 6.24 6.84
N ASP A 131 -4.78 6.18 7.36
CA ASP A 131 -6.02 5.87 6.64
C ASP A 131 -6.69 7.13 6.05
N PHE A 132 -7.94 7.01 5.63
CA PHE A 132 -8.70 8.13 5.07
C PHE A 132 -8.92 9.26 6.09
N ASP A 133 -9.22 8.91 7.34
CA ASP A 133 -9.47 9.87 8.40
C ASP A 133 -8.19 10.66 8.73
N ALA A 134 -7.06 9.97 8.83
CA ALA A 134 -5.76 10.59 9.07
C ALA A 134 -5.31 11.52 7.91
N ARG A 135 -5.76 11.25 6.67
CA ARG A 135 -5.41 12.07 5.49
C ARG A 135 -6.21 13.35 5.38
N TYR A 136 -7.49 13.32 5.73
CA TYR A 136 -8.41 14.40 5.38
C TYR A 136 -8.94 15.18 6.57
N ASN A 137 -8.73 14.71 7.80
CA ASN A 137 -9.09 15.46 9.00
C ASN A 137 -7.90 16.27 9.53
N PRO A 138 -8.03 17.59 9.67
CA PRO A 138 -6.97 18.46 10.18
C PRO A 138 -6.49 18.01 11.56
N GLY A 139 -5.17 18.03 11.75
CA GLY A 139 -4.53 17.70 13.03
C GLY A 139 -4.33 16.18 13.29
N ARG A 140 -4.76 15.31 12.37
CA ARG A 140 -4.57 13.86 12.49
C ARG A 140 -3.22 13.38 11.95
N SER A 141 -2.57 14.19 11.13
CA SER A 141 -1.27 13.87 10.54
C SER A 141 -0.38 15.10 10.49
N GLU A 142 0.90 14.88 10.69
CA GLU A 142 1.96 15.86 10.49
C GLU A 142 2.85 15.45 9.32
N TYR A 143 3.40 16.44 8.60
CA TYR A 143 4.22 16.21 7.42
C TYR A 143 5.56 16.94 7.56
N PHE A 144 6.66 16.24 7.34
CA PHE A 144 8.00 16.80 7.38
C PHE A 144 8.66 16.68 6.00
N VAL A 145 9.15 17.82 5.48
CA VAL A 145 9.78 17.90 4.16
C VAL A 145 11.11 18.63 4.27
N PRO A 146 12.25 18.00 3.98
CA PRO A 146 12.39 16.56 3.67
C PRO A 146 12.09 15.69 4.89
N ALA A 147 11.82 14.40 4.65
CA ALA A 147 11.68 13.41 5.70
C ALA A 147 12.90 13.37 6.62
N ARG A 148 12.69 13.16 7.92
CA ARG A 148 13.74 13.13 8.95
C ARG A 148 14.52 11.80 8.94
N LEU A 149 15.08 11.50 7.79
CA LEU A 149 15.95 10.35 7.55
C LEU A 149 17.39 10.82 7.35
N ASP A 150 18.36 9.93 7.55
CA ASP A 150 19.72 10.22 7.16
C ASP A 150 19.89 10.35 5.64
N SER A 151 21.01 10.93 5.19
CA SER A 151 21.23 11.24 3.77
C SER A 151 21.31 10.00 2.89
N GLU A 152 21.76 8.87 3.41
CA GLU A 152 21.83 7.60 2.68
C GLU A 152 20.43 7.05 2.44
N LEU A 153 19.58 7.02 3.46
CA LEU A 153 18.18 6.58 3.34
C LEU A 153 17.38 7.51 2.44
N LEU A 154 17.55 8.83 2.54
CA LEU A 154 16.90 9.78 1.63
C LEU A 154 17.22 9.47 0.17
N THR A 155 18.50 9.25 -0.13
CA THR A 155 18.96 8.90 -1.48
C THR A 155 18.38 7.56 -1.94
N ARG A 156 18.36 6.54 -1.09
CA ARG A 156 17.80 5.22 -1.40
C ARG A 156 16.32 5.30 -1.68
N VAL A 157 15.56 6.03 -0.87
CA VAL A 157 14.10 6.18 -1.03
C VAL A 157 13.78 6.91 -2.35
N GLN A 158 14.52 7.97 -2.69
CA GLN A 158 14.36 8.69 -3.95
C GLN A 158 14.69 7.81 -5.17
N ASN A 159 15.79 7.09 -5.13
CA ASN A 159 16.16 6.16 -6.20
C ASN A 159 15.12 5.05 -6.39
N THR A 160 14.62 4.49 -5.29
CA THR A 160 13.54 3.49 -5.32
C THR A 160 12.28 4.05 -5.99
N ALA A 161 11.88 5.28 -5.66
CA ALA A 161 10.71 5.91 -6.27
C ALA A 161 10.86 6.09 -7.79
N VAL A 162 12.05 6.48 -8.26
CA VAL A 162 12.33 6.59 -9.70
C VAL A 162 12.28 5.21 -10.38
N VAL A 163 12.82 4.17 -9.73
CA VAL A 163 12.75 2.79 -10.25
C VAL A 163 11.30 2.33 -10.34
N VAL A 164 10.50 2.55 -9.30
CA VAL A 164 9.05 2.22 -9.30
C VAL A 164 8.33 2.95 -10.42
N HIS A 165 8.57 4.25 -10.58
CA HIS A 165 7.96 5.05 -11.65
C HIS A 165 8.27 4.48 -13.04
N ARG A 166 9.55 4.18 -13.32
CA ARG A 166 9.97 3.59 -14.61
C ARG A 166 9.39 2.21 -14.84
N THR A 167 9.26 1.42 -13.79
CA THR A 167 8.75 0.03 -13.87
C THR A 167 7.24 0.00 -14.15
N LEU A 168 6.50 0.97 -13.65
CA LEU A 168 5.06 1.09 -13.88
C LEU A 168 4.71 1.75 -15.22
N GLY A 169 5.58 2.58 -15.77
CA GLY A 169 5.43 3.29 -17.04
C GLY A 169 4.92 4.71 -16.89
#